data_97b3d5bc9196ed171cc707b602e11276
#
_entry.id   97b3d5bc9196ed171cc707b602e11276
#
_cell.length_a   1.000
_cell.length_b   1.000
_cell.length_c   1.000
_cell.angle_alpha   90.00
_cell.angle_beta   90.00
_cell.angle_gamma   90.00
#
_symmetry.space_group_name_H-M   'P 1'
#
loop_
_entity.id
_entity.type
_entity.pdbx_description
1 polymer ?
#
loop_
_entity_poly.entity_id
_entity_poly.type
_entity_poly.pdbx_seq_one_letter_code
_entity_poly.pdbx_strand_id
1 'polypeptide(L)'
;MPRSVISLLKPRQMTLHKRIWPFNTKETYPEQQLDNDLYQAVVARCTMVFLRGQVSQDLDSRENLHEGDAAKQTEKMMRNIALLLEKAGTTMGAVWRIVVYLTDICYREAVYQEMGKWLKGVHPCSTGIVVSALARPEWVVA
;
A
#
# COMPACT_ATOMS: atom_id res chain seq x y z
N MET A 1 48.22 -7.27 8.45
CA MET A 1 46.84 -7.69 8.77
C MET A 1 45.93 -7.18 7.66
N PRO A 2 45.51 -7.97 6.71
CA PRO A 2 44.57 -7.49 5.73
C PRO A 2 43.16 -7.44 6.36
N ARG A 3 42.55 -6.25 6.34
CA ARG A 3 41.15 -6.07 6.69
C ARG A 3 40.33 -6.83 5.65
N SER A 4 39.59 -7.84 6.08
CA SER A 4 38.62 -8.52 5.25
C SER A 4 37.54 -7.54 4.85
N VAL A 5 37.44 -7.25 3.57
CA VAL A 5 36.31 -6.55 2.95
C VAL A 5 35.14 -7.51 3.07
N ILE A 6 34.34 -7.35 4.12
CA ILE A 6 33.02 -7.94 4.17
C ILE A 6 32.21 -7.17 3.13
N SER A 7 32.08 -7.77 1.96
CA SER A 7 31.15 -7.33 0.92
C SER A 7 29.78 -7.16 1.58
N LEU A 8 29.30 -5.93 1.66
CA LEU A 8 27.91 -5.60 1.96
C LEU A 8 27.06 -6.09 0.79
N LEU A 9 26.84 -7.40 0.74
CA LEU A 9 25.74 -7.95 -0.02
C LEU A 9 24.48 -7.29 0.54
N LYS A 10 23.85 -6.42 -0.28
CA LYS A 10 22.48 -5.98 -0.03
C LYS A 10 21.69 -7.23 0.36
N PRO A 11 20.98 -7.25 1.50
CA PRO A 11 20.17 -8.40 1.85
C PRO A 11 19.25 -8.65 0.66
N ARG A 12 19.44 -9.80 0.02
CA ARG A 12 18.53 -10.31 -0.98
C ARG A 12 17.18 -10.29 -0.29
N GLN A 13 16.27 -9.41 -0.71
CA GLN A 13 14.91 -9.43 -0.20
C GLN A 13 14.40 -10.83 -0.44
N MET A 14 14.43 -11.66 0.60
CA MET A 14 13.77 -12.95 0.56
C MET A 14 12.29 -12.63 0.42
N THR A 15 11.78 -12.75 -0.79
CA THR A 15 10.36 -12.65 -1.05
C THR A 15 9.71 -13.83 -0.33
N LEU A 16 9.21 -13.57 0.89
CA LEU A 16 8.49 -14.55 1.72
C LEU A 16 7.27 -15.12 1.00
N HIS A 17 6.83 -14.42 -0.05
CA HIS A 17 5.65 -14.75 -0.82
C HIS A 17 6.00 -15.12 -2.25
N LYS A 18 5.33 -16.13 -2.78
CA LYS A 18 5.37 -16.45 -4.20
C LYS A 18 4.32 -15.61 -4.94
N ARG A 19 4.77 -14.80 -5.87
CA ARG A 19 3.93 -13.95 -6.70
C ARG A 19 3.72 -14.58 -8.06
N ILE A 20 2.48 -14.61 -8.54
CA ILE A 20 2.07 -15.30 -9.75
C ILE A 20 1.46 -14.28 -10.71
N TRP A 21 1.97 -14.25 -11.95
CA TRP A 21 1.48 -13.42 -13.04
C TRP A 21 1.56 -11.92 -12.76
N PRO A 22 2.78 -11.36 -12.78
CA PRO A 22 2.97 -9.93 -12.56
C PRO A 22 2.43 -9.10 -13.72
N PHE A 23 1.96 -7.90 -13.42
CA PHE A 23 1.62 -6.90 -14.42
C PHE A 23 1.81 -5.48 -13.89
N ASN A 24 1.97 -4.53 -14.81
CA ASN A 24 1.99 -3.11 -14.50
C ASN A 24 0.78 -2.43 -15.13
N THR A 25 0.12 -1.55 -14.40
CA THR A 25 -1.12 -0.89 -14.87
C THR A 25 -0.86 0.03 -16.07
N LYS A 26 0.29 0.67 -16.14
CA LYS A 26 0.68 1.52 -17.27
C LYS A 26 0.77 0.74 -18.59
N GLU A 27 1.22 -0.51 -18.52
CA GLU A 27 1.36 -1.38 -19.69
C GLU A 27 0.03 -2.06 -20.04
N THR A 28 -0.73 -2.46 -19.02
CA THR A 28 -1.96 -3.24 -19.20
C THR A 28 -3.19 -2.36 -19.49
N TYR A 29 -3.24 -1.17 -18.87
CA TYR A 29 -4.34 -0.23 -18.95
C TYR A 29 -3.84 1.20 -19.17
N PRO A 30 -3.24 1.51 -20.35
CA PRO A 30 -2.58 2.80 -20.59
C PRO A 30 -3.53 4.00 -20.50
N GLU A 31 -4.82 3.80 -20.69
CA GLU A 31 -5.85 4.83 -20.55
C GLU A 31 -6.05 5.34 -19.12
N GLN A 32 -5.64 4.56 -18.11
CA GLN A 32 -5.81 4.92 -16.69
C GLN A 32 -4.70 5.84 -16.17
N GLN A 33 -3.61 6.03 -16.91
CA GLN A 33 -2.44 6.83 -16.52
C GLN A 33 -1.88 6.49 -15.12
N LEU A 34 -1.98 5.23 -14.73
CA LEU A 34 -1.46 4.68 -13.48
C LEU A 34 -0.18 3.89 -13.75
N ASP A 35 0.74 3.88 -12.81
CA ASP A 35 2.00 3.12 -12.86
C ASP A 35 2.14 2.28 -11.60
N ASN A 36 1.29 1.28 -11.45
CA ASN A 36 1.24 0.40 -10.29
C ASN A 36 1.71 -1.01 -10.67
N ASP A 37 2.61 -1.55 -9.87
CA ASP A 37 3.07 -2.93 -9.99
C ASP A 37 2.17 -3.84 -9.16
N LEU A 38 1.54 -4.81 -9.80
CA LEU A 38 0.57 -5.74 -9.21
C LEU A 38 0.84 -7.18 -9.62
N TYR A 39 0.20 -8.12 -8.93
CA TYR A 39 0.14 -9.53 -9.30
C TYR A 39 -1.29 -10.03 -9.32
N GLN A 40 -1.57 -11.01 -10.17
CA GLN A 40 -2.87 -11.67 -10.20
C GLN A 40 -3.10 -12.52 -8.95
N ALA A 41 -2.05 -13.15 -8.43
CA ALA A 41 -2.11 -13.91 -7.20
C ALA A 41 -0.80 -13.86 -6.40
N VAL A 42 -0.89 -13.96 -5.09
CA VAL A 42 0.25 -14.08 -4.18
C VAL A 42 0.02 -15.25 -3.24
N VAL A 43 0.97 -16.18 -3.22
CA VAL A 43 0.99 -17.24 -2.21
C VAL A 43 1.75 -16.71 -0.99
N ALA A 44 1.01 -16.34 0.04
CA ALA A 44 1.59 -15.86 1.30
C ALA A 44 2.09 -17.06 2.14
N ARG A 45 3.23 -16.85 2.79
CA ARG A 45 3.86 -17.85 3.69
C ARG A 45 4.26 -17.17 4.99
N CYS A 46 4.40 -17.95 6.04
CA CYS A 46 4.80 -17.52 7.38
C CYS A 46 3.70 -16.82 8.18
N THR A 47 4.08 -16.24 9.32
CA THR A 47 3.16 -15.48 10.18
C THR A 47 2.59 -14.29 9.44
N MET A 48 1.28 -14.11 9.50
CA MET A 48 0.59 -12.99 8.86
C MET A 48 0.30 -11.88 9.88
N VAL A 49 0.46 -10.64 9.43
CA VAL A 49 0.05 -9.44 10.16
C VAL A 49 -1.19 -8.87 9.48
N PHE A 50 -2.25 -8.69 10.25
CA PHE A 50 -3.47 -8.04 9.79
C PHE A 50 -3.52 -6.63 10.37
N LEU A 51 -3.65 -5.64 9.53
CA LEU A 51 -3.88 -4.26 9.96
C LEU A 51 -5.38 -3.98 9.98
N ARG A 52 -5.80 -3.22 10.98
CA ARG A 52 -7.12 -2.57 10.96
C ARG A 52 -7.18 -1.63 9.75
N GLY A 53 -8.37 -1.39 9.20
CA GLY A 53 -8.56 -0.39 8.15
C GLY A 53 -7.95 0.95 8.56
N GLN A 54 -7.12 1.52 7.69
CA GLN A 54 -6.43 2.78 7.90
C GLN A 54 -7.13 3.88 7.14
N VAL A 55 -7.16 5.05 7.76
CA VAL A 55 -7.77 6.28 7.23
C VAL A 55 -6.85 7.46 7.49
N SER A 56 -7.21 8.63 6.98
CA SER A 56 -6.45 9.86 7.25
C SER A 56 -6.71 10.38 8.66
N GLN A 57 -6.20 9.65 9.64
CA GLN A 57 -6.31 9.96 11.06
C GLN A 57 -4.94 9.87 11.71
N ASP A 58 -4.65 10.78 12.61
CA ASP A 58 -3.46 10.67 13.45
C ASP A 58 -3.61 9.47 14.42
N LEU A 59 -2.59 8.63 14.51
CA LEU A 59 -2.65 7.41 15.31
C LEU A 59 -2.65 7.67 16.83
N ASP A 60 -2.08 8.79 17.26
CA ASP A 60 -1.99 9.14 18.67
C ASP A 60 -3.15 10.03 19.12
N SER A 61 -3.34 11.16 18.45
CA SER A 61 -4.37 12.15 18.82
C SER A 61 -5.78 11.78 18.38
N ARG A 62 -5.90 10.89 17.39
CA ARG A 62 -7.17 10.51 16.74
C ARG A 62 -7.82 11.63 15.94
N GLU A 63 -7.09 12.69 15.66
CA GLU A 63 -7.55 13.79 14.82
C GLU A 63 -7.70 13.35 13.37
N ASN A 64 -8.84 13.68 12.75
CA ASN A 64 -9.07 13.45 11.32
C ASN A 64 -8.40 14.56 10.52
N LEU A 65 -7.64 14.18 9.49
CA LEU A 65 -6.80 15.08 8.72
C LEU A 65 -7.21 15.06 7.24
N HIS A 66 -6.95 16.20 6.56
CA HIS A 66 -7.07 16.33 5.11
C HIS A 66 -8.49 16.08 4.57
N GLU A 67 -9.52 16.56 5.26
CA GLU A 67 -10.91 16.48 4.78
C GLU A 67 -11.03 16.96 3.34
N GLY A 68 -11.70 16.16 2.49
CA GLY A 68 -11.94 16.48 1.10
C GLY A 68 -10.75 16.34 0.14
N ASP A 69 -9.56 16.01 0.63
CA ASP A 69 -8.36 15.82 -0.19
C ASP A 69 -7.96 14.34 -0.26
N ALA A 70 -8.42 13.65 -1.29
CA ALA A 70 -8.21 12.22 -1.45
C ALA A 70 -6.72 11.83 -1.54
N ALA A 71 -5.89 12.63 -2.20
CA ALA A 71 -4.45 12.37 -2.32
C ALA A 71 -3.73 12.48 -0.97
N LYS A 72 -3.99 13.56 -0.22
CA LYS A 72 -3.40 13.74 1.12
C LYS A 72 -3.94 12.74 2.14
N GLN A 73 -5.22 12.38 2.05
CA GLN A 73 -5.77 11.31 2.87
C GLN A 73 -5.05 9.99 2.60
N THR A 74 -4.80 9.68 1.34
CA THR A 74 -4.06 8.47 0.96
C THR A 74 -2.62 8.52 1.46
N GLU A 75 -1.92 9.63 1.30
CA GLU A 75 -0.56 9.78 1.82
C GLU A 75 -0.51 9.51 3.34
N LYS A 76 -1.41 10.13 4.12
CA LYS A 76 -1.47 9.91 5.58
C LYS A 76 -1.78 8.45 5.92
N MET A 77 -2.73 7.86 5.24
CA MET A 77 -3.08 6.45 5.39
C MET A 77 -1.88 5.53 5.13
N MET A 78 -1.14 5.76 4.04
CA MET A 78 0.03 4.96 3.70
C MET A 78 1.17 5.16 4.71
N ARG A 79 1.35 6.36 5.25
CA ARG A 79 2.30 6.62 6.35
C ARG A 79 1.92 5.84 7.62
N ASN A 80 0.65 5.80 7.96
CA ASN A 80 0.16 5.02 9.09
C ASN A 80 0.44 3.52 8.89
N ILE A 81 0.15 3.00 7.70
CA ILE A 81 0.42 1.59 7.34
C ILE A 81 1.92 1.29 7.49
N ALA A 82 2.79 2.13 6.93
CA ALA A 82 4.24 1.93 7.01
C ALA A 82 4.72 1.89 8.47
N LEU A 83 4.25 2.82 9.30
CA LEU A 83 4.59 2.85 10.73
C LEU A 83 4.10 1.60 11.48
N LEU A 84 2.87 1.16 11.22
CA LEU A 84 2.30 -0.03 11.87
C LEU A 84 3.05 -1.31 11.46
N LEU A 85 3.43 -1.42 10.18
CA LEU A 85 4.24 -2.53 9.68
C LEU A 85 5.63 -2.54 10.34
N GLU A 86 6.28 -1.40 10.48
CA GLU A 86 7.57 -1.27 11.18
C GLU A 86 7.45 -1.74 12.64
N LYS A 87 6.41 -1.28 13.36
CA LYS A 87 6.15 -1.73 14.75
C LYS A 87 5.83 -3.22 14.85
N ALA A 88 5.26 -3.80 13.79
CA ALA A 88 5.02 -5.25 13.70
C ALA A 88 6.28 -6.05 13.28
N GLY A 89 7.41 -5.40 13.07
CA GLY A 89 8.67 -6.05 12.69
C GLY A 89 8.77 -6.41 11.20
N THR A 90 8.02 -5.72 10.34
CA THR A 90 8.01 -5.95 8.90
C THR A 90 8.07 -4.64 8.11
N THR A 91 7.88 -4.67 6.81
CA THR A 91 7.96 -3.51 5.92
C THR A 91 6.88 -3.53 4.86
N MET A 92 6.74 -2.43 4.12
CA MET A 92 5.84 -2.35 2.95
C MET A 92 6.11 -3.45 1.92
N GLY A 93 7.35 -3.89 1.77
CA GLY A 93 7.73 -4.98 0.85
C GLY A 93 7.06 -6.33 1.15
N ALA A 94 6.57 -6.53 2.38
CA ALA A 94 5.86 -7.74 2.78
C ALA A 94 4.36 -7.70 2.52
N VAL A 95 3.82 -6.56 2.08
CA VAL A 95 2.39 -6.43 1.77
C VAL A 95 2.04 -7.32 0.58
N TRP A 96 1.08 -8.20 0.77
CA TRP A 96 0.65 -9.16 -0.25
C TRP A 96 -0.77 -8.92 -0.75
N ARG A 97 -1.60 -8.23 0.04
CA ARG A 97 -2.97 -7.87 -0.33
C ARG A 97 -3.37 -6.52 0.22
N ILE A 98 -4.09 -5.74 -0.58
CA ILE A 98 -4.72 -4.49 -0.20
C ILE A 98 -6.17 -4.49 -0.71
N VAL A 99 -7.08 -4.00 0.09
CA VAL A 99 -8.43 -3.64 -0.32
C VAL A 99 -8.60 -2.16 -0.09
N VAL A 100 -9.04 -1.44 -1.10
CA VAL A 100 -9.22 0.02 -1.05
C VAL A 100 -10.71 0.32 -1.15
N TYR A 101 -11.22 1.04 -0.17
CA TYR A 101 -12.60 1.51 -0.14
C TYR A 101 -12.64 3.00 -0.47
N LEU A 102 -13.49 3.38 -1.41
CA LEU A 102 -13.71 4.74 -1.87
C LEU A 102 -15.16 5.14 -1.68
N THR A 103 -15.44 6.38 -1.32
CA THR A 103 -16.82 6.88 -1.23
C THR A 103 -17.37 7.37 -2.57
N ASP A 104 -16.50 7.65 -3.53
CA ASP A 104 -16.87 8.01 -4.88
C ASP A 104 -15.79 7.55 -5.87
N ILE A 105 -16.20 7.13 -7.06
CA ILE A 105 -15.29 6.68 -8.11
C ILE A 105 -14.37 7.80 -8.61
N CYS A 106 -14.77 9.06 -8.49
CA CYS A 106 -13.96 10.21 -8.89
C CYS A 106 -12.65 10.34 -8.11
N TYR A 107 -12.56 9.79 -6.91
CA TYR A 107 -11.33 9.78 -6.10
C TYR A 107 -10.31 8.73 -6.52
N ARG A 108 -10.74 7.75 -7.32
CA ARG A 108 -9.92 6.56 -7.64
C ARG A 108 -8.55 6.93 -8.20
N GLU A 109 -8.49 7.82 -9.17
CA GLU A 109 -7.22 8.17 -9.84
C GLU A 109 -6.23 8.77 -8.85
N ALA A 110 -6.63 9.79 -8.08
CA ALA A 110 -5.76 10.45 -7.10
C ALA A 110 -5.26 9.47 -6.03
N VAL A 111 -6.15 8.61 -5.53
CA VAL A 111 -5.82 7.58 -4.52
C VAL A 111 -4.80 6.59 -5.07
N TYR A 112 -5.03 6.04 -6.25
CA TYR A 112 -4.14 5.03 -6.81
C TYR A 112 -2.81 5.60 -7.29
N GLN A 113 -2.77 6.85 -7.77
CA GLN A 113 -1.52 7.53 -8.06
C GLN A 113 -0.67 7.70 -6.80
N GLU A 114 -1.26 8.11 -5.70
CA GLU A 114 -0.55 8.27 -4.44
C GLU A 114 -0.10 6.91 -3.88
N MET A 115 -0.97 5.90 -3.87
CA MET A 115 -0.62 4.55 -3.44
C MET A 115 0.53 3.96 -4.26
N GLY A 116 0.57 4.22 -5.57
CA GLY A 116 1.62 3.75 -6.47
C GLY A 116 3.02 4.17 -6.04
N LYS A 117 3.18 5.35 -5.45
CA LYS A 117 4.47 5.82 -4.93
C LYS A 117 4.98 4.94 -3.78
N TRP A 118 4.10 4.45 -2.92
CA TRP A 118 4.42 3.62 -1.77
C TRP A 118 4.58 2.15 -2.10
N LEU A 119 3.86 1.68 -3.10
CA LEU A 119 3.78 0.27 -3.47
C LEU A 119 4.64 -0.09 -4.69
N LYS A 120 5.43 0.85 -5.20
CA LYS A 120 6.35 0.58 -6.31
C LYS A 120 7.30 -0.56 -5.94
N GLY A 121 7.34 -1.60 -6.76
CA GLY A 121 8.14 -2.80 -6.52
C GLY A 121 7.60 -3.75 -5.44
N VAL A 122 6.48 -3.44 -4.78
CA VAL A 122 5.87 -4.31 -3.75
C VAL A 122 5.01 -5.39 -4.36
N HIS A 123 4.24 -5.07 -5.39
CA HIS A 123 3.40 -6.00 -6.14
C HIS A 123 2.33 -6.73 -5.28
N PRO A 124 1.45 -6.05 -4.58
CA PRO A 124 0.35 -6.69 -3.87
C PRO A 124 -0.77 -7.11 -4.83
N CYS A 125 -1.63 -8.03 -4.37
CA CYS A 125 -2.97 -8.16 -4.94
C CYS A 125 -3.82 -6.98 -4.46
N SER A 126 -4.49 -6.26 -5.35
CA SER A 126 -5.30 -5.10 -5.01
C SER A 126 -6.74 -5.24 -5.50
N THR A 127 -7.67 -4.82 -4.65
CA THR A 127 -9.09 -4.69 -5.00
C THR A 127 -9.59 -3.32 -4.57
N GLY A 128 -10.19 -2.57 -5.49
CA GLY A 128 -10.81 -1.27 -5.19
C GLY A 128 -12.33 -1.38 -5.25
N ILE A 129 -13.01 -0.86 -4.25
CA ILE A 129 -14.47 -0.94 -4.09
C ILE A 129 -15.01 0.45 -3.75
N VAL A 130 -16.05 0.90 -4.46
CA VAL A 130 -16.82 2.07 -4.08
C VAL A 130 -17.91 1.65 -3.11
N VAL A 131 -18.01 2.35 -2.00
CA VAL A 131 -18.99 2.12 -0.93
C VAL A 131 -19.85 3.37 -0.72
N SER A 132 -21.04 3.20 -0.17
CA SER A 132 -21.97 4.33 0.05
C SER A 132 -21.47 5.34 1.09
N ALA A 133 -20.69 4.89 2.08
CA ALA A 133 -20.07 5.73 3.10
C ALA A 133 -18.96 4.97 3.81
N LEU A 134 -18.02 5.70 4.40
CA LEU A 134 -17.11 5.22 5.44
C LEU A 134 -17.67 5.58 6.83
N ALA A 135 -16.97 5.17 7.89
CA ALA A 135 -17.45 5.37 9.26
C ALA A 135 -17.57 6.85 9.67
N ARG A 136 -16.90 7.74 8.93
CA ARG A 136 -16.96 9.19 9.11
C ARG A 136 -17.13 9.88 7.77
N PRO A 137 -17.91 10.98 7.70
CA PRO A 137 -18.15 11.68 6.43
C PRO A 137 -16.89 12.38 5.89
N GLU A 138 -15.93 12.71 6.75
CA GLU A 138 -14.67 13.35 6.37
C GLU A 138 -13.73 12.42 5.57
N TRP A 139 -13.91 11.12 5.70
CA TRP A 139 -13.08 10.13 5.01
C TRP A 139 -13.65 9.77 3.65
N VAL A 140 -12.81 9.87 2.64
CA VAL A 140 -13.17 9.50 1.26
C VAL A 140 -12.47 8.22 0.79
N VAL A 141 -11.49 7.76 1.55
CA VAL A 141 -10.70 6.55 1.28
C VAL A 141 -10.32 5.84 2.59
N ALA A 142 -10.30 4.51 2.53
CA ALA A 142 -9.81 3.63 3.59
C ALA A 142 -9.07 2.42 3.02
#